data_4e60ed859dcdebcb523fbe8648a02720
#
_entry.id   4e60ed859dcdebcb523fbe8648a02720
#
_cell.length_a   1.000
_cell.length_b   1.000
_cell.length_c   1.000
_cell.angle_alpha   90.00
_cell.angle_beta   90.00
_cell.angle_gamma   90.00
#
_symmetry.space_group_name_H-M   'P 1'
#
loop_
_entity.id
_entity.type
_entity.pdbx_description
1 polymer ?
#
loop_
_entity_poly.entity_id
_entity_poly.type
_entity_poly.pdbx_seq_one_letter_code
_entity_poly.pdbx_strand_id
1 'polypeptide(L)'
;MGRFEKLYKQYVAALYRYARTCVGRPEIAEDVVSETFLALFKNLERVDDAQLPAWLYTVAKRRASDYWRRWFQEAKQAGALTEMSQPPSQQDQVPLALWLDRHLQLKPLHRMCLILRYGHGMTREEIAEQLGLTEIQVKGHLQYALELLRKDFQRPATGATR
;
A
#
# COMPACT_ATOMS: atom_id res chain seq x y z
N MET A 1 -2.67 4.63 34.46
CA MET A 1 -2.39 4.51 33.03
C MET A 1 -3.34 5.39 32.25
N GLY A 2 -2.81 6.29 31.44
CA GLY A 2 -3.60 7.22 30.67
C GLY A 2 -4.37 6.55 29.52
N ARG A 3 -5.39 7.23 29.01
CA ARG A 3 -6.20 6.75 27.90
C ARG A 3 -5.33 6.43 26.67
N PHE A 4 -4.39 7.31 26.34
CA PHE A 4 -3.48 7.13 25.21
C PHE A 4 -2.66 5.85 25.34
N GLU A 5 -2.09 5.58 26.50
CA GLU A 5 -1.26 4.39 26.72
C GLU A 5 -2.07 3.10 26.55
N LYS A 6 -3.31 3.10 27.03
CA LYS A 6 -4.21 1.95 26.86
C LYS A 6 -4.49 1.69 25.39
N LEU A 7 -4.80 2.73 24.64
CA LEU A 7 -5.09 2.65 23.21
C LEU A 7 -3.85 2.22 22.42
N TYR A 8 -2.69 2.77 22.76
CA TYR A 8 -1.44 2.38 22.16
C TYR A 8 -1.18 0.88 22.32
N LYS A 9 -1.25 0.38 23.55
CA LYS A 9 -1.04 -1.05 23.82
C LYS A 9 -2.05 -1.94 23.12
N GLN A 10 -3.29 -1.47 23.00
CA GLN A 10 -4.37 -2.22 22.38
C GLN A 10 -4.19 -2.36 20.86
N TYR A 11 -3.76 -1.29 20.19
CA TYR A 11 -3.79 -1.22 18.73
C TYR A 11 -2.44 -1.30 18.03
N VAL A 12 -1.33 -1.11 18.75
CA VAL A 12 -0.01 -0.99 18.12
C VAL A 12 0.35 -2.22 17.27
N ALA A 13 0.13 -3.41 17.77
CA ALA A 13 0.48 -4.64 17.05
C ALA A 13 -0.37 -4.83 15.78
N ALA A 14 -1.68 -4.60 15.88
CA ALA A 14 -2.58 -4.72 14.75
C ALA A 14 -2.30 -3.66 13.69
N LEU A 15 -2.05 -2.43 14.13
CA LEU A 15 -1.75 -1.32 13.24
C LEU A 15 -0.41 -1.53 12.54
N TYR A 16 0.58 -2.05 13.23
CA TYR A 16 1.87 -2.39 12.65
C TYR A 16 1.74 -3.46 11.56
N ARG A 17 0.98 -4.54 11.83
CA ARG A 17 0.72 -5.57 10.82
C ARG A 17 0.04 -4.98 9.59
N TYR A 18 -0.93 -4.11 9.79
CA TYR A 18 -1.60 -3.42 8.69
C TYR A 18 -0.62 -2.55 7.90
N ALA A 19 0.17 -1.74 8.58
CA ALA A 19 1.18 -0.88 7.94
C ALA A 19 2.19 -1.72 7.14
N ARG A 20 2.60 -2.88 7.66
CA ARG A 20 3.49 -3.80 6.96
C ARG A 20 2.88 -4.31 5.66
N THR A 21 1.60 -4.60 5.63
CA THR A 21 0.93 -5.00 4.39
C THR A 21 0.86 -3.84 3.39
N CYS A 22 0.81 -2.60 3.88
CA CYS A 22 0.73 -1.42 3.02
C CYS A 22 2.08 -1.00 2.43
N VAL A 23 3.14 -1.00 3.22
CA VAL A 23 4.43 -0.45 2.80
C VAL A 23 5.55 -1.48 2.68
N GLY A 24 5.42 -2.63 3.30
CA GLY A 24 6.33 -3.76 3.16
C GLY A 24 7.64 -3.67 3.93
N ARG A 25 8.19 -2.48 4.17
CA ARG A 25 9.43 -2.29 4.92
C ARG A 25 9.15 -2.10 6.41
N PRO A 26 9.89 -2.78 7.30
CA PRO A 26 9.69 -2.61 8.74
C PRO A 26 9.87 -1.17 9.20
N GLU A 27 10.92 -0.49 8.76
CA GLU A 27 11.24 0.87 9.15
C GLU A 27 10.12 1.85 8.75
N ILE A 28 9.61 1.68 7.54
CA ILE A 28 8.53 2.55 7.03
C ILE A 28 7.22 2.24 7.74
N ALA A 29 6.95 0.97 8.02
CA ALA A 29 5.77 0.59 8.80
C ALA A 29 5.82 1.17 10.20
N GLU A 30 6.99 1.16 10.86
CA GLU A 30 7.17 1.79 12.15
C GLU A 30 6.92 3.30 12.09
N ASP A 31 7.39 3.97 11.05
CA ASP A 31 7.13 5.39 10.83
C ASP A 31 5.64 5.66 10.65
N VAL A 32 4.95 4.86 9.84
CA VAL A 32 3.50 4.99 9.64
C VAL A 32 2.75 4.84 10.96
N VAL A 33 3.11 3.84 11.76
CA VAL A 33 2.50 3.59 13.07
C VAL A 33 2.78 4.75 14.02
N SER A 34 4.03 5.21 14.09
CA SER A 34 4.43 6.32 14.96
C SER A 34 3.68 7.60 14.61
N GLU A 35 3.60 7.94 13.32
CA GLU A 35 2.87 9.12 12.86
C GLU A 35 1.37 9.00 13.13
N THR A 36 0.81 7.79 13.02
CA THR A 36 -0.59 7.55 13.31
C THR A 36 -0.90 7.80 14.79
N PHE A 37 -0.07 7.27 15.68
CA PHE A 37 -0.25 7.50 17.11
C PHE A 37 0.04 8.94 17.52
N LEU A 38 0.98 9.61 16.86
CA LEU A 38 1.19 11.04 17.07
C LEU A 38 -0.06 11.84 16.70
N ALA A 39 -0.69 11.50 15.58
CA ALA A 39 -1.95 12.11 15.18
C ALA A 39 -3.06 11.82 16.19
N LEU A 40 -3.12 10.59 16.73
CA LEU A 40 -4.06 10.24 17.79
C LEU A 40 -3.83 11.09 19.05
N PHE A 41 -2.59 11.24 19.45
CA PHE A 41 -2.25 12.04 20.64
C PHE A 41 -2.78 13.48 20.50
N LYS A 42 -2.60 14.08 19.33
CA LYS A 42 -3.08 15.44 19.06
C LYS A 42 -4.60 15.55 18.97
N ASN A 43 -5.29 14.46 18.71
CA ASN A 43 -6.75 14.44 18.53
C ASN A 43 -7.47 13.57 19.56
N LEU A 44 -6.81 13.22 20.64
CA LEU A 44 -7.29 12.23 21.60
C LEU A 44 -8.68 12.56 22.17
N GLU A 45 -8.95 13.84 22.40
CA GLU A 45 -10.24 14.28 22.93
C GLU A 45 -11.34 14.37 21.90
N ARG A 46 -10.98 14.41 20.63
CA ARG A 46 -11.93 14.58 19.52
C ARG A 46 -12.40 13.25 18.92
N VAL A 47 -11.65 12.20 19.15
CA VAL A 47 -11.96 10.88 18.57
C VAL A 47 -12.73 10.06 19.59
N ASP A 48 -13.92 9.65 19.20
CA ASP A 48 -14.78 8.78 20.01
C ASP A 48 -14.28 7.34 19.95
N ASP A 49 -14.37 6.63 21.06
CA ASP A 49 -13.91 5.24 21.16
C ASP A 49 -14.60 4.32 20.16
N ALA A 50 -15.87 4.57 19.84
CA ALA A 50 -16.59 3.78 18.85
C ALA A 50 -16.05 3.95 17.43
N GLN A 51 -15.49 5.11 17.12
CA GLN A 51 -14.95 5.43 15.80
C GLN A 51 -13.43 5.24 15.73
N LEU A 52 -12.79 5.01 16.85
CA LEU A 52 -11.34 4.99 16.97
C LEU A 52 -10.66 3.97 16.05
N PRO A 53 -11.10 2.70 15.96
CA PRO A 53 -10.44 1.75 15.07
C PRO A 53 -10.47 2.21 13.60
N ALA A 54 -11.62 2.64 13.12
CA ALA A 54 -11.75 3.14 11.75
C ALA A 54 -10.89 4.38 11.51
N TRP A 55 -10.83 5.27 12.49
CA TRP A 55 -10.00 6.47 12.44
C TRP A 55 -8.51 6.14 12.36
N LEU A 56 -8.03 5.21 13.19
CA LEU A 56 -6.63 4.78 13.18
C LEU A 56 -6.22 4.19 11.83
N TYR A 57 -7.02 3.27 11.30
CA TYR A 57 -6.73 2.66 10.00
C TYR A 57 -6.81 3.65 8.85
N THR A 58 -7.73 4.62 8.92
CA THR A 58 -7.81 5.69 7.93
C THR A 58 -6.55 6.56 7.93
N VAL A 59 -6.08 6.95 9.12
CA VAL A 59 -4.85 7.76 9.23
C VAL A 59 -3.63 6.95 8.77
N ALA A 60 -3.52 5.70 9.18
CA ALA A 60 -2.42 4.82 8.76
C ALA A 60 -2.41 4.64 7.23
N LYS A 61 -3.57 4.45 6.63
CA LYS A 61 -3.71 4.35 5.18
C LYS A 61 -3.24 5.62 4.47
N ARG A 62 -3.60 6.79 4.99
CA ARG A 62 -3.16 8.07 4.44
C ARG A 62 -1.65 8.22 4.52
N ARG A 63 -1.05 7.84 5.65
CA ARG A 63 0.41 7.90 5.83
C ARG A 63 1.13 6.95 4.87
N ALA A 64 0.60 5.74 4.69
CA ALA A 64 1.13 4.80 3.71
C ALA A 64 1.01 5.33 2.28
N SER A 65 -0.11 5.95 1.94
CA SER A 65 -0.32 6.57 0.63
C SER A 65 0.64 7.73 0.39
N ASP A 66 0.90 8.55 1.41
CA ASP A 66 1.88 9.65 1.34
C ASP A 66 3.29 9.11 1.09
N TYR A 67 3.65 8.01 1.74
CA TYR A 67 4.93 7.33 1.50
C TYR A 67 5.05 6.92 0.04
N TRP A 68 4.05 6.24 -0.52
CA TRP A 68 4.07 5.81 -1.91
C TRP A 68 4.09 6.99 -2.89
N ARG A 69 3.36 8.07 -2.59
CA ARG A 69 3.39 9.29 -3.40
C ARG A 69 4.80 9.88 -3.48
N ARG A 70 5.49 9.99 -2.35
CA ARG A 70 6.88 10.51 -2.31
C ARG A 70 7.82 9.59 -3.08
N TRP A 71 7.70 8.28 -2.86
CA TRP A 71 8.50 7.29 -3.57
C TRP A 71 8.33 7.41 -5.08
N PHE A 72 7.10 7.57 -5.55
CA PHE A 72 6.81 7.77 -6.96
C PHE A 72 7.39 9.02 -7.53
N GLN A 73 7.27 10.13 -6.82
CA GLN A 73 7.81 11.41 -7.27
C GLN A 73 9.34 11.35 -7.38
N GLU A 74 10.00 10.72 -6.42
CA GLU A 74 11.44 10.51 -6.45
C GLU A 74 11.86 9.61 -7.62
N ALA A 75 11.14 8.53 -7.83
CA ALA A 75 11.39 7.60 -8.93
C ALA A 75 11.18 8.26 -10.29
N LYS A 76 10.15 9.09 -10.42
CA LYS A 76 9.85 9.85 -11.63
C LYS A 76 10.94 10.87 -11.92
N GLN A 77 11.41 11.60 -10.91
CA GLN A 77 12.49 12.58 -11.07
C GLN A 77 13.82 11.93 -11.44
N ALA A 78 14.07 10.73 -10.92
CA ALA A 78 15.27 9.97 -11.23
C ALA A 78 15.20 9.26 -12.60
N GLY A 79 14.07 9.34 -13.31
CA GLY A 79 13.89 8.63 -14.58
C GLY A 79 13.78 7.12 -14.41
N ALA A 80 13.61 6.64 -13.17
CA ALA A 80 13.70 5.23 -12.83
C ALA A 80 12.40 4.45 -13.00
N LEU A 81 11.28 5.09 -13.34
CA LEU A 81 9.98 4.42 -13.46
C LEU A 81 9.95 3.34 -14.55
N THR A 82 10.78 3.48 -15.56
CA THR A 82 10.88 2.50 -16.64
C THR A 82 11.83 1.35 -16.31
N GLU A 83 12.74 1.56 -15.38
CA GLU A 83 13.77 0.59 -15.02
C GLU A 83 13.48 -0.11 -13.68
N MET A 84 12.50 0.35 -12.94
CA MET A 84 12.20 -0.20 -11.63
C MET A 84 11.50 -1.55 -11.76
N SER A 85 12.29 -2.56 -11.60
CA SER A 85 11.79 -3.92 -11.55
C SER A 85 11.21 -4.31 -10.19
N GLN A 86 11.41 -3.50 -9.13
CA GLN A 86 10.97 -3.89 -7.79
C GLN A 86 10.49 -2.71 -6.96
N PRO A 87 9.32 -2.84 -6.30
CA PRO A 87 8.97 -1.91 -5.24
C PRO A 87 9.95 -2.03 -4.07
N PRO A 88 10.15 -0.94 -3.30
CA PRO A 88 11.13 -0.93 -2.25
C PRO A 88 10.70 -1.80 -1.08
N SER A 89 10.82 -3.04 -1.15
CA SER A 89 10.88 -3.92 0.00
C SER A 89 11.05 -5.34 -0.42
N GLN A 90 12.06 -5.92 0.05
CA GLN A 90 12.39 -7.23 -0.37
C GLN A 90 12.38 -8.29 0.69
N GLN A 91 12.40 -7.91 1.93
CA GLN A 91 12.61 -8.89 2.97
C GLN A 91 11.36 -9.29 3.72
N ASP A 92 10.32 -8.46 3.64
CA ASP A 92 9.14 -8.71 4.41
C ASP A 92 7.89 -8.60 3.55
N GLN A 93 7.09 -9.59 3.66
CA GLN A 93 5.98 -9.84 2.76
C GLN A 93 4.92 -8.76 2.80
N VAL A 94 4.84 -7.95 1.77
CA VAL A 94 3.57 -7.40 1.33
C VAL A 94 2.96 -8.48 0.44
N PRO A 95 1.94 -9.21 0.88
CA PRO A 95 1.50 -10.39 0.15
C PRO A 95 1.15 -10.11 -1.31
N LEU A 96 0.49 -8.98 -1.58
CA LEU A 96 0.12 -8.64 -2.95
C LEU A 96 1.33 -8.26 -3.80
N ALA A 97 2.19 -7.37 -3.31
CA ALA A 97 3.36 -6.93 -4.07
C ALA A 97 4.33 -8.09 -4.34
N LEU A 98 4.58 -8.91 -3.34
CA LEU A 98 5.46 -10.07 -3.48
C LEU A 98 4.86 -11.12 -4.41
N TRP A 99 3.55 -11.34 -4.29
CA TRP A 99 2.86 -12.25 -5.18
C TRP A 99 2.92 -11.77 -6.63
N LEU A 100 2.71 -10.48 -6.86
CA LEU A 100 2.82 -9.86 -8.19
C LEU A 100 4.24 -10.01 -8.75
N ASP A 101 5.25 -9.83 -7.93
CA ASP A 101 6.65 -9.97 -8.37
C ASP A 101 6.98 -11.39 -8.80
N ARG A 102 6.41 -12.38 -8.13
CA ARG A 102 6.71 -13.79 -8.41
C ARG A 102 5.93 -14.35 -9.59
N HIS A 103 4.72 -13.86 -9.81
CA HIS A 103 3.78 -14.50 -10.73
C HIS A 103 3.54 -13.73 -12.02
N LEU A 104 3.88 -12.45 -12.06
CA LEU A 104 3.54 -11.62 -13.20
C LEU A 104 4.70 -10.72 -13.63
N GLN A 105 4.97 -10.73 -14.92
CA GLN A 105 5.83 -9.72 -15.52
C GLN A 105 5.00 -8.49 -15.88
N LEU A 106 4.63 -7.74 -14.88
CA LEU A 106 3.91 -6.50 -15.05
C LEU A 106 4.88 -5.34 -15.20
N LYS A 107 4.53 -4.39 -16.06
CA LYS A 107 5.23 -3.10 -16.07
C LYS A 107 5.06 -2.42 -14.71
N PRO A 108 6.06 -1.66 -14.24
CA PRO A 108 5.99 -1.02 -12.93
C PRO A 108 4.71 -0.22 -12.70
N LEU A 109 4.23 0.49 -13.70
CA LEU A 109 3.04 1.31 -13.60
C LEU A 109 1.77 0.47 -13.40
N HIS A 110 1.65 -0.65 -14.11
CA HIS A 110 0.53 -1.59 -13.95
C HIS A 110 0.52 -2.22 -12.57
N ARG A 111 1.68 -2.66 -12.11
CA ARG A 111 1.87 -3.22 -10.77
C ARG A 111 1.44 -2.23 -9.70
N MET A 112 1.85 -0.99 -9.86
CA MET A 112 1.58 0.03 -8.89
C MET A 112 0.09 0.40 -8.82
N CYS A 113 -0.58 0.47 -9.95
CA CYS A 113 -2.02 0.67 -9.97
C CYS A 113 -2.74 -0.45 -9.19
N LEU A 114 -2.31 -1.70 -9.34
CA LEU A 114 -2.86 -2.82 -8.58
C LEU A 114 -2.60 -2.68 -7.08
N ILE A 115 -1.37 -2.35 -6.70
CA ILE A 115 -1.00 -2.19 -5.30
C ILE A 115 -1.82 -1.07 -4.66
N LEU A 116 -1.92 0.08 -5.31
CA LEU A 116 -2.67 1.21 -4.79
C LEU A 116 -4.17 0.91 -4.71
N ARG A 117 -4.71 0.23 -5.72
CA ARG A 117 -6.14 -0.10 -5.75
C ARG A 117 -6.52 -1.15 -4.72
N TYR A 118 -5.82 -2.27 -4.71
CA TYR A 118 -6.20 -3.45 -3.92
C TYR A 118 -5.43 -3.57 -2.60
N GLY A 119 -4.18 -3.09 -2.55
CA GLY A 119 -3.41 -3.07 -1.33
C GLY A 119 -3.75 -1.89 -0.42
N HIS A 120 -4.04 -0.73 -0.99
CA HIS A 120 -4.33 0.51 -0.25
C HIS A 120 -5.78 0.95 -0.31
N GLY A 121 -6.62 0.27 -1.08
CA GLY A 121 -8.03 0.59 -1.22
C GLY A 121 -8.30 1.97 -1.83
N MET A 122 -7.40 2.48 -2.64
CA MET A 122 -7.57 3.78 -3.27
C MET A 122 -8.56 3.72 -4.43
N THR A 123 -9.28 4.82 -4.64
CA THR A 123 -10.14 4.97 -5.82
C THR A 123 -9.30 5.23 -7.06
N ARG A 124 -9.89 5.00 -8.23
CA ARG A 124 -9.22 5.31 -9.49
C ARG A 124 -8.87 6.79 -9.61
N GLU A 125 -9.72 7.67 -9.10
CA GLU A 125 -9.47 9.11 -9.06
C GLU A 125 -8.26 9.44 -8.20
N GLU A 126 -8.18 8.86 -7.01
CA GLU A 126 -7.05 9.05 -6.10
C GLU A 126 -5.74 8.55 -6.72
N ILE A 127 -5.77 7.39 -7.38
CA ILE A 127 -4.61 6.83 -8.06
C ILE A 127 -4.17 7.75 -9.21
N ALA A 128 -5.12 8.21 -10.01
CA ALA A 128 -4.84 9.12 -11.11
C ALA A 128 -4.16 10.39 -10.64
N GLU A 129 -4.66 10.99 -9.57
CA GLU A 129 -4.08 12.18 -8.99
C GLU A 129 -2.65 11.93 -8.50
N GLN A 130 -2.42 10.82 -7.80
CA GLN A 130 -1.09 10.51 -7.27
C GLN A 130 -0.06 10.19 -8.34
N LEU A 131 -0.47 9.50 -9.40
CA LEU A 131 0.46 9.08 -10.45
C LEU A 131 0.59 10.10 -11.58
N GLY A 132 -0.20 11.18 -11.55
CA GLY A 132 -0.20 12.16 -12.65
C GLY A 132 -0.79 11.58 -13.94
N LEU A 133 -1.77 10.67 -13.80
CA LEU A 133 -2.46 10.04 -14.91
C LEU A 133 -3.91 10.51 -14.98
N THR A 134 -4.58 10.21 -16.08
CA THR A 134 -6.02 10.36 -16.16
C THR A 134 -6.71 9.14 -15.55
N GLU A 135 -7.95 9.30 -15.11
CA GLU A 135 -8.74 8.19 -14.58
C GLU A 135 -8.92 7.08 -15.62
N ILE A 136 -9.06 7.45 -16.89
CA ILE A 136 -9.16 6.50 -18.01
C ILE A 136 -7.88 5.67 -18.15
N GLN A 137 -6.73 6.31 -18.01
CA GLN A 137 -5.44 5.61 -18.06
C GLN A 137 -5.29 4.62 -16.88
N VAL A 138 -5.68 5.03 -15.69
CA VAL A 138 -5.67 4.15 -14.51
C VAL A 138 -6.59 2.95 -14.74
N LYS A 139 -7.80 3.18 -15.25
CA LYS A 139 -8.74 2.11 -15.59
C LYS A 139 -8.12 1.13 -16.59
N GLY A 140 -7.49 1.66 -17.64
CA GLY A 140 -6.82 0.83 -18.66
C GLY A 140 -5.69 -0.01 -18.07
N HIS A 141 -4.85 0.56 -17.24
CA HIS A 141 -3.77 -0.16 -16.55
C HIS A 141 -4.30 -1.26 -15.63
N LEU A 142 -5.35 -0.97 -14.88
CA LEU A 142 -5.99 -1.96 -14.00
C LEU A 142 -6.61 -3.10 -14.78
N GLN A 143 -7.32 -2.80 -15.87
CA GLN A 143 -7.93 -3.83 -16.73
C GLN A 143 -6.88 -4.73 -17.35
N TYR A 144 -5.82 -4.17 -17.88
CA TYR A 144 -4.72 -4.93 -18.47
C TYR A 144 -4.07 -5.85 -17.45
N ALA A 145 -3.78 -5.32 -16.26
CA ALA A 145 -3.17 -6.09 -15.19
C ALA A 145 -4.08 -7.23 -14.72
N LEU A 146 -5.39 -6.97 -14.59
CA LEU A 146 -6.36 -7.99 -14.19
C LEU A 146 -6.52 -9.09 -15.27
N GLU A 147 -6.43 -8.73 -16.53
CA GLU A 147 -6.45 -9.72 -17.61
C GLU A 147 -5.23 -10.63 -17.56
N LEU A 148 -4.05 -10.08 -17.32
CA LEU A 148 -2.84 -10.88 -17.15
C LEU A 148 -2.96 -11.82 -15.95
N LEU A 149 -3.51 -11.34 -14.84
CA LEU A 149 -3.79 -12.16 -13.67
C LEU A 149 -4.74 -13.31 -14.02
N ARG A 150 -5.82 -13.02 -14.71
CA ARG A 150 -6.82 -14.00 -15.10
C ARG A 150 -6.21 -15.09 -15.98
N LYS A 151 -5.39 -14.72 -16.94
CA LYS A 151 -4.69 -15.66 -17.80
C LYS A 151 -3.73 -16.55 -17.01
N ASP A 152 -3.03 -15.98 -16.05
CA ASP A 152 -2.10 -16.72 -15.22
C ASP A 152 -2.81 -17.75 -14.35
N PHE A 153 -3.95 -17.40 -13.78
CA PHE A 153 -4.78 -18.32 -13.01
C PHE A 153 -5.40 -19.43 -13.84
N GLN A 154 -5.63 -19.19 -15.12
CA GLN A 154 -6.19 -20.19 -16.03
C GLN A 154 -5.14 -21.14 -16.62
N ARG A 155 -3.87 -20.85 -16.44
CA ARG A 155 -2.81 -21.76 -16.86
C ARG A 155 -2.83 -23.01 -16.01
N PRO A 156 -2.82 -24.23 -16.63
CA PRO A 156 -2.73 -25.45 -15.87
C PRO A 156 -1.42 -25.51 -15.08
N ALA A 157 -1.47 -26.07 -13.89
CA ALA A 157 -0.37 -26.11 -12.91
C ALA A 157 0.90 -26.83 -13.39
N THR A 158 0.94 -27.29 -14.61
CA THR A 158 2.07 -28.01 -15.19
C THR A 158 3.34 -27.17 -15.40
N GLY A 159 3.24 -25.86 -15.22
CA GLY A 159 4.42 -24.98 -15.30
C GLY A 159 5.06 -24.63 -13.96
N ALA A 160 4.46 -25.02 -12.85
CA ALA A 160 4.91 -24.57 -11.52
C ALA A 160 5.95 -25.49 -10.87
N THR A 161 6.34 -26.58 -11.51
CA THR A 161 7.25 -27.57 -10.97
C THR A 161 8.67 -27.49 -11.53
N ARG A 162 9.05 -26.35 -12.04
CA ARG A 162 10.45 -26.20 -12.51
C ARG A 162 11.08 -24.93 -11.97
#